data_d371997fd501c044ea464e99c78b2d73
#
_entry.id   d371997fd501c044ea464e99c78b2d73
#
_cell.length_a   1.000
_cell.length_b   1.000
_cell.length_c   1.000
_cell.angle_alpha   90.00
_cell.angle_beta   90.00
_cell.angle_gamma   90.00
#
_symmetry.space_group_name_H-M   'P 1'
#
loop_
_entity.id
_entity.type
_entity.pdbx_description
1 polymer ?
#
loop_
_entity_poly.entity_id
_entity_poly.type
_entity_poly.pdbx_seq_one_letter_code
_entity_poly.pdbx_strand_id
1 'polypeptide(L)'
;MTIAPLSASPMQLSPSPAGQTGAAAQASAQTATPQAMAATAEAPGLAALQSVLAVARQSAASSQDGLAVLMANVLRATATGNLPPAVQSAVQQLMGLHLSTDKTPDADAVKNAMASSGLFTEATLAAGAEPPVDLKTALANLAREAERWLAKTPAQNQPQTQGASPNVPPPMRGGPPTAQSPAAPSLPENALPALTAKLLATGSEAALARQTLLQMASLPDANKPAESRWIFDVPLMTPQGAAVAQLIVQRDARGTSTESPEPVWRVGLAVDVEPLGPVRANLALSGGHAWVTIVADRAAALSKLQKDSSWLSDALALVARDGDIAFQSGNGATAPAGRLVNSAS
;
A
#
# COMPACT_ATOMS: atom_id res chain seq x y z
N MET A 1 -61.68 -29.47 -0.01
CA MET A 1 -62.40 -28.39 0.66
C MET A 1 -61.96 -27.08 0.02
N THR A 2 -62.91 -26.55 -0.73
CA THR A 2 -62.85 -25.37 -1.58
C THR A 2 -63.19 -24.14 -0.74
N ILE A 3 -62.47 -23.07 -0.83
CA ILE A 3 -63.01 -21.73 -0.55
C ILE A 3 -62.35 -20.72 -1.47
N ALA A 4 -63.21 -19.99 -2.17
CA ALA A 4 -62.97 -19.05 -3.25
C ALA A 4 -62.70 -17.59 -2.76
N PRO A 5 -62.46 -16.66 -3.71
CA PRO A 5 -61.86 -15.37 -3.47
C PRO A 5 -62.88 -14.26 -3.17
N LEU A 6 -62.43 -13.17 -2.55
CA LEU A 6 -63.17 -11.93 -2.40
C LEU A 6 -62.57 -10.81 -3.23
N SER A 7 -63.37 -10.42 -4.23
CA SER A 7 -63.23 -9.21 -5.03
C SER A 7 -63.76 -8.01 -4.25
N ALA A 8 -63.17 -6.85 -4.39
CA ALA A 8 -63.84 -5.56 -4.18
C ALA A 8 -63.30 -4.51 -5.14
N SER A 9 -64.21 -3.98 -5.92
CA SER A 9 -64.07 -3.01 -7.00
C SER A 9 -64.09 -1.55 -6.51
N PRO A 10 -64.01 -0.57 -7.39
CA PRO A 10 -63.37 0.72 -7.17
C PRO A 10 -64.38 1.86 -6.84
N MET A 11 -63.86 2.95 -6.28
CA MET A 11 -64.62 4.20 -6.17
C MET A 11 -64.01 5.27 -7.08
N GLN A 12 -64.75 5.62 -8.11
CA GLN A 12 -64.64 6.85 -8.88
C GLN A 12 -65.36 7.98 -8.17
N LEU A 13 -64.78 9.18 -8.21
CA LEU A 13 -65.51 10.45 -8.04
C LEU A 13 -64.76 11.54 -8.82
N SER A 14 -65.37 11.99 -9.92
CA SER A 14 -65.24 13.30 -10.53
C SER A 14 -66.54 14.08 -10.21
N PRO A 15 -66.75 15.38 -10.50
CA PRO A 15 -66.06 16.33 -11.33
C PRO A 15 -65.92 17.80 -10.84
N SER A 16 -65.23 18.61 -11.61
CA SER A 16 -65.16 20.07 -11.84
C SER A 16 -66.33 20.99 -11.40
N PRO A 17 -66.27 22.38 -11.45
CA PRO A 17 -65.58 23.16 -12.48
C PRO A 17 -65.02 24.58 -12.08
N ALA A 18 -64.24 25.13 -13.02
CA ALA A 18 -64.20 26.52 -13.53
C ALA A 18 -63.69 27.69 -12.67
N GLY A 19 -62.75 28.39 -13.25
CA GLY A 19 -62.37 29.78 -12.97
C GLY A 19 -61.14 30.24 -13.79
N GLN A 20 -61.42 30.97 -14.85
CA GLN A 20 -60.43 31.63 -15.79
C GLN A 20 -59.64 32.70 -15.07
N THR A 21 -58.36 32.90 -15.45
CA THR A 21 -57.86 34.04 -16.24
C THR A 21 -56.34 34.04 -16.32
N GLY A 22 -55.85 34.14 -17.50
CA GLY A 22 -54.70 34.51 -18.20
C GLY A 22 -53.46 35.07 -17.55
N ALA A 23 -52.32 34.53 -17.96
CA ALA A 23 -51.13 35.29 -18.33
C ALA A 23 -50.18 34.31 -19.05
N ALA A 24 -49.83 34.62 -20.27
CA ALA A 24 -48.84 33.95 -21.09
C ALA A 24 -47.46 34.11 -20.44
N ALA A 25 -46.83 33.02 -20.05
CA ALA A 25 -45.42 32.94 -19.81
C ALA A 25 -44.82 31.92 -20.81
N GLN A 26 -44.00 32.43 -21.71
CA GLN A 26 -43.23 31.64 -22.66
C GLN A 26 -42.32 30.67 -21.90
N ALA A 27 -42.61 29.40 -21.97
CA ALA A 27 -41.72 28.35 -21.55
C ALA A 27 -40.63 28.20 -22.61
N SER A 28 -39.45 28.72 -22.35
CA SER A 28 -38.24 28.38 -23.08
C SER A 28 -37.95 26.89 -22.86
N ALA A 29 -38.25 26.08 -23.85
CA ALA A 29 -37.79 24.69 -23.89
C ALA A 29 -36.26 24.70 -24.04
N GLN A 30 -35.56 24.56 -22.91
CA GLN A 30 -34.15 24.20 -22.93
C GLN A 30 -34.08 22.72 -23.31
N THR A 31 -33.70 22.46 -24.53
CA THR A 31 -33.26 21.15 -25.02
C THR A 31 -32.02 20.76 -24.20
N ALA A 32 -32.21 19.95 -23.17
CA ALA A 32 -31.11 19.29 -22.47
C ALA A 32 -30.38 18.39 -23.47
N THR A 33 -29.12 18.73 -23.73
CA THR A 33 -28.24 17.95 -24.60
C THR A 33 -28.05 16.55 -24.00
N PRO A 34 -27.95 15.48 -24.83
CA PRO A 34 -27.75 14.11 -24.36
C PRO A 34 -26.52 13.90 -23.44
N GLN A 35 -25.53 14.78 -23.54
CA GLN A 35 -24.34 14.80 -22.68
C GLN A 35 -24.63 15.12 -21.19
N ALA A 36 -25.63 15.96 -20.91
CA ALA A 36 -26.00 16.27 -19.52
C ALA A 36 -26.71 15.12 -18.81
N MET A 37 -27.41 14.25 -19.56
CA MET A 37 -28.06 13.07 -18.98
C MET A 37 -27.07 11.91 -18.73
N ALA A 38 -26.01 11.77 -19.54
CA ALA A 38 -24.96 10.78 -19.32
C ALA A 38 -24.13 11.11 -18.07
N ALA A 39 -23.78 12.38 -17.85
CA ALA A 39 -23.03 12.83 -16.67
C ALA A 39 -23.81 12.63 -15.35
N THR A 40 -25.15 12.74 -15.37
CA THR A 40 -25.99 12.54 -14.19
C THR A 40 -26.22 11.07 -13.85
N ALA A 41 -26.09 10.16 -14.81
CA ALA A 41 -26.22 8.71 -14.58
C ALA A 41 -24.94 8.08 -14.01
N GLU A 42 -23.75 8.63 -14.29
CA GLU A 42 -22.48 8.15 -13.73
C GLU A 42 -22.25 8.57 -12.27
N ALA A 43 -22.78 9.69 -11.84
CA ALA A 43 -22.56 10.22 -10.50
C ALA A 43 -23.00 9.28 -9.35
N PRO A 44 -24.15 8.58 -9.39
CA PRO A 44 -24.53 7.65 -8.34
C PRO A 44 -23.65 6.40 -8.27
N GLY A 45 -23.16 5.91 -9.40
CA GLY A 45 -22.23 4.77 -9.45
C GLY A 45 -20.87 5.08 -8.83
N LEU A 46 -20.31 6.27 -9.10
CA LEU A 46 -19.05 6.73 -8.51
C LEU A 46 -19.19 6.95 -7.00
N ALA A 47 -20.29 7.53 -6.52
CA ALA A 47 -20.54 7.72 -5.09
C ALA A 47 -20.66 6.37 -4.35
N ALA A 48 -21.36 5.39 -4.95
CA ALA A 48 -21.46 4.06 -4.39
C ALA A 48 -20.08 3.36 -4.32
N LEU A 49 -19.26 3.46 -5.36
CA LEU A 49 -17.90 2.94 -5.36
C LEU A 49 -17.03 3.59 -4.28
N GLN A 50 -17.10 4.90 -4.14
CA GLN A 50 -16.35 5.65 -3.12
C GLN A 50 -16.75 5.21 -1.70
N SER A 51 -18.05 4.98 -1.44
CA SER A 51 -18.52 4.49 -0.14
C SER A 51 -18.00 3.09 0.17
N VAL A 52 -18.03 2.17 -0.80
CA VAL A 52 -17.48 0.80 -0.65
C VAL A 52 -15.97 0.86 -0.37
N LEU A 53 -15.22 1.68 -1.11
CA LEU A 53 -13.78 1.86 -0.88
C LEU A 53 -13.48 2.46 0.50
N ALA A 54 -14.32 3.39 1.00
CA ALA A 54 -14.17 3.98 2.32
C ALA A 54 -14.35 2.92 3.43
N VAL A 55 -15.40 2.09 3.34
CA VAL A 55 -15.66 0.99 4.28
C VAL A 55 -14.52 -0.03 4.23
N ALA A 56 -14.10 -0.44 3.04
CA ALA A 56 -12.99 -1.39 2.88
C ALA A 56 -11.67 -0.84 3.45
N ARG A 57 -11.38 0.46 3.26
CA ARG A 57 -10.22 1.13 3.85
C ARG A 57 -10.29 1.14 5.37
N GLN A 58 -11.45 1.47 5.95
CA GLN A 58 -11.62 1.49 7.40
C GLN A 58 -11.44 0.09 7.99
N SER A 59 -12.05 -0.93 7.39
CA SER A 59 -11.88 -2.32 7.80
C SER A 59 -10.41 -2.76 7.74
N ALA A 60 -9.74 -2.51 6.62
CA ALA A 60 -8.34 -2.86 6.47
C ALA A 60 -7.44 -2.09 7.46
N ALA A 61 -7.72 -0.82 7.74
CA ALA A 61 -6.94 -0.02 8.68
C ALA A 61 -7.06 -0.51 10.12
N SER A 62 -8.22 -1.06 10.50
CA SER A 62 -8.43 -1.60 11.85
C SER A 62 -7.82 -2.99 12.07
N SER A 63 -7.59 -3.75 11.00
CA SER A 63 -7.08 -5.13 11.05
C SER A 63 -5.62 -5.29 10.60
N GLN A 64 -5.02 -4.24 10.01
CA GLN A 64 -3.65 -4.31 9.49
C GLN A 64 -2.60 -4.34 10.60
N ASP A 65 -1.49 -5.01 10.33
CA ASP A 65 -0.28 -4.95 11.15
C ASP A 65 0.97 -4.94 10.26
N GLY A 66 2.13 -4.71 10.89
CA GLY A 66 3.42 -4.69 10.20
C GLY A 66 3.85 -6.08 9.72
N LEU A 67 4.39 -6.13 8.52
CA LEU A 67 4.94 -7.35 7.94
C LEU A 67 6.18 -7.86 8.72
N ALA A 68 6.95 -6.98 9.37
CA ALA A 68 8.15 -7.35 10.11
C ALA A 68 7.87 -8.35 11.24
N VAL A 69 6.77 -8.17 12.00
CA VAL A 69 6.37 -9.09 13.07
C VAL A 69 6.00 -10.47 12.53
N LEU A 70 5.22 -10.51 11.44
CA LEU A 70 4.89 -11.78 10.78
C LEU A 70 6.16 -12.50 10.31
N MET A 71 7.09 -11.80 9.67
CA MET A 71 8.35 -12.38 9.21
C MET A 71 9.20 -12.91 10.38
N ALA A 72 9.23 -12.19 11.51
CA ALA A 72 9.90 -12.67 12.73
C ALA A 72 9.24 -13.95 13.27
N ASN A 73 7.91 -14.03 13.27
CA ASN A 73 7.18 -15.25 13.67
C ASN A 73 7.44 -16.41 12.70
N VAL A 74 7.50 -16.14 11.40
CA VAL A 74 7.82 -17.14 10.37
C VAL A 74 9.23 -17.70 10.59
N LEU A 75 10.22 -16.84 10.82
CA LEU A 75 11.60 -17.25 11.12
C LEU A 75 11.65 -18.11 12.38
N ARG A 76 10.96 -17.71 13.45
CA ARG A 76 10.88 -18.48 14.71
C ARG A 76 10.20 -19.83 14.49
N ALA A 77 9.07 -19.87 13.78
CA ALA A 77 8.33 -21.09 13.49
C ALA A 77 9.16 -22.06 12.63
N THR A 78 9.93 -21.56 11.69
CA THR A 78 10.84 -22.37 10.85
C THR A 78 11.97 -22.97 11.68
N ALA A 79 12.53 -22.20 12.62
CA ALA A 79 13.61 -22.67 13.50
C ALA A 79 13.17 -23.81 14.42
N THR A 80 11.89 -23.90 14.79
CA THR A 80 11.36 -25.00 15.62
C THR A 80 11.17 -26.30 14.84
N GLY A 81 11.13 -26.26 13.51
CA GLY A 81 11.06 -27.43 12.63
C GLY A 81 9.71 -28.20 12.65
N ASN A 82 8.69 -27.69 13.35
CA ASN A 82 7.43 -28.42 13.59
C ASN A 82 6.29 -27.97 12.66
N LEU A 83 6.60 -27.39 11.50
CA LEU A 83 5.59 -26.95 10.55
C LEU A 83 5.09 -28.10 9.67
N PRO A 84 3.78 -28.22 9.42
CA PRO A 84 3.26 -29.14 8.40
C PRO A 84 3.83 -28.82 7.01
N PRO A 85 4.00 -29.83 6.13
CA PRO A 85 4.61 -29.61 4.81
C PRO A 85 3.96 -28.50 3.97
N ALA A 86 2.62 -28.38 4.00
CA ALA A 86 1.90 -27.33 3.27
C ALA A 86 2.22 -25.92 3.81
N VAL A 87 2.28 -25.76 5.14
CA VAL A 87 2.67 -24.50 5.78
C VAL A 87 4.15 -24.20 5.49
N GLN A 88 5.01 -25.22 5.58
CA GLN A 88 6.44 -25.06 5.24
C GLN A 88 6.64 -24.56 3.80
N SER A 89 5.91 -25.12 2.83
CA SER A 89 5.97 -24.65 1.44
C SER A 89 5.50 -23.21 1.28
N ALA A 90 4.41 -22.82 1.96
CA ALA A 90 3.91 -21.46 1.95
C ALA A 90 4.91 -20.47 2.59
N VAL A 91 5.56 -20.88 3.67
CA VAL A 91 6.63 -20.12 4.33
C VAL A 91 7.82 -19.95 3.39
N GLN A 92 8.27 -21.01 2.71
CA GLN A 92 9.37 -20.92 1.75
C GLN A 92 9.05 -19.97 0.60
N GLN A 93 7.81 -20.00 0.10
CA GLN A 93 7.35 -19.07 -0.93
C GLN A 93 7.43 -17.62 -0.44
N LEU A 94 6.92 -17.33 0.75
CA LEU A 94 6.99 -15.99 1.35
C LEU A 94 8.43 -15.55 1.57
N MET A 95 9.26 -16.44 2.14
CA MET A 95 10.67 -16.15 2.40
C MET A 95 11.49 -15.96 1.13
N GLY A 96 11.07 -16.53 -0.01
CA GLY A 96 11.72 -16.31 -1.32
C GLY A 96 11.52 -14.90 -1.89
N LEU A 97 10.63 -14.09 -1.32
CA LEU A 97 10.31 -12.74 -1.81
C LEU A 97 11.06 -11.62 -1.08
N HIS A 98 11.90 -11.94 -0.11
CA HIS A 98 12.70 -10.92 0.57
C HIS A 98 13.88 -10.45 -0.29
N LEU A 99 14.24 -9.18 -0.13
CA LEU A 99 15.47 -8.64 -0.69
C LEU A 99 16.61 -8.88 0.32
N SER A 100 17.64 -9.63 -0.09
CA SER A 100 18.81 -9.84 0.77
C SER A 100 19.65 -8.57 0.86
N THR A 101 20.13 -8.28 2.07
CA THR A 101 21.06 -7.18 2.34
C THR A 101 22.51 -7.65 2.51
N ASP A 102 22.79 -8.94 2.33
CA ASP A 102 24.16 -9.49 2.45
C ASP A 102 25.11 -8.91 1.39
N LYS A 103 24.54 -8.52 0.26
CA LYS A 103 25.22 -7.81 -0.83
C LYS A 103 24.42 -6.57 -1.18
N THR A 104 25.07 -5.56 -1.74
CA THR A 104 24.37 -4.40 -2.31
C THR A 104 23.40 -4.88 -3.40
N PRO A 105 22.08 -4.67 -3.24
CA PRO A 105 21.10 -5.03 -4.24
C PRO A 105 21.36 -4.27 -5.54
N ASP A 106 21.34 -4.96 -6.65
CA ASP A 106 21.38 -4.33 -7.97
C ASP A 106 20.00 -3.80 -8.39
N ALA A 107 19.98 -3.09 -9.51
CA ALA A 107 18.75 -2.49 -10.04
C ALA A 107 17.69 -3.55 -10.39
N ASP A 108 18.09 -4.72 -10.87
CA ASP A 108 17.17 -5.78 -11.23
C ASP A 108 16.56 -6.44 -9.99
N ALA A 109 17.34 -6.64 -8.92
CA ALA A 109 16.83 -7.13 -7.65
C ALA A 109 15.77 -6.19 -7.06
N VAL A 110 16.01 -4.88 -7.07
CA VAL A 110 15.04 -3.88 -6.60
C VAL A 110 13.80 -3.87 -7.49
N LYS A 111 13.96 -3.89 -8.82
CA LYS A 111 12.85 -3.95 -9.77
C LYS A 111 12.00 -5.20 -9.58
N ASN A 112 12.63 -6.35 -9.38
CA ASN A 112 11.94 -7.61 -9.13
C ASN A 112 11.20 -7.57 -7.78
N ALA A 113 11.80 -7.01 -6.72
CA ALA A 113 11.15 -6.83 -5.44
C ALA A 113 9.91 -5.91 -5.53
N MET A 114 9.96 -4.84 -6.34
CA MET A 114 8.81 -3.99 -6.62
C MET A 114 7.73 -4.73 -7.42
N ALA A 115 8.10 -5.48 -8.45
CA ALA A 115 7.18 -6.26 -9.27
C ALA A 115 6.47 -7.36 -8.45
N SER A 116 7.21 -8.01 -7.53
CA SER A 116 6.69 -9.06 -6.65
C SER A 116 6.12 -8.53 -5.32
N SER A 117 5.93 -7.22 -5.17
CA SER A 117 5.36 -6.63 -3.94
C SER A 117 3.89 -6.95 -3.69
N GLY A 118 3.17 -7.47 -4.69
CA GLY A 118 1.73 -7.74 -4.63
C GLY A 118 0.84 -6.55 -5.00
N LEU A 119 1.42 -5.42 -5.40
CA LEU A 119 0.65 -4.24 -5.80
C LEU A 119 -0.11 -4.46 -7.13
N PHE A 120 0.45 -5.27 -8.02
CA PHE A 120 -0.06 -5.48 -9.37
C PHE A 120 -0.82 -6.80 -9.56
N THR A 121 -1.04 -7.57 -8.50
CA THR A 121 -1.70 -8.89 -8.53
C THR A 121 -3.03 -8.84 -9.27
N GLU A 122 -3.91 -7.92 -8.92
CA GLU A 122 -5.25 -7.80 -9.52
C GLU A 122 -5.19 -7.37 -10.99
N ALA A 123 -4.28 -6.47 -11.32
CA ALA A 123 -4.09 -6.04 -12.71
C ALA A 123 -3.61 -7.21 -13.59
N THR A 124 -2.71 -8.04 -13.07
CA THR A 124 -2.21 -9.24 -13.74
C THR A 124 -3.33 -10.26 -13.95
N LEU A 125 -4.14 -10.52 -12.91
CA LEU A 125 -5.29 -11.42 -12.99
C LEU A 125 -6.37 -10.89 -13.94
N ALA A 126 -6.65 -9.58 -13.89
CA ALA A 126 -7.62 -8.95 -14.79
C ALA A 126 -7.18 -9.00 -16.26
N ALA A 127 -5.89 -9.06 -16.53
CA ALA A 127 -5.33 -9.28 -17.86
C ALA A 127 -5.40 -10.75 -18.32
N GLY A 128 -5.95 -11.66 -17.51
CA GLY A 128 -6.07 -13.07 -17.82
C GLY A 128 -4.77 -13.89 -17.69
N ALA A 129 -3.75 -13.32 -17.03
CA ALA A 129 -2.51 -14.03 -16.74
C ALA A 129 -2.68 -14.95 -15.53
N GLU A 130 -1.78 -15.93 -15.40
CA GLU A 130 -1.71 -16.77 -14.20
C GLU A 130 -1.37 -15.93 -12.95
N PRO A 131 -1.84 -16.39 -11.76
CA PRO A 131 -1.50 -15.70 -10.51
C PRO A 131 0.02 -15.55 -10.36
N PRO A 132 0.53 -14.32 -10.18
CA PRO A 132 1.95 -14.12 -10.00
C PRO A 132 2.43 -14.69 -8.66
N VAL A 133 3.67 -15.11 -8.60
CA VAL A 133 4.34 -15.39 -7.32
C VAL A 133 4.79 -14.06 -6.73
N ASP A 134 3.92 -13.47 -5.92
CA ASP A 134 4.15 -12.17 -5.28
C ASP A 134 3.79 -12.21 -3.79
N LEU A 135 4.09 -11.11 -3.09
CA LEU A 135 3.88 -11.01 -1.64
C LEU A 135 2.41 -11.23 -1.25
N LYS A 136 1.47 -10.69 -2.04
CA LYS A 136 0.03 -10.83 -1.75
C LYS A 136 -0.44 -12.28 -1.88
N THR A 137 -0.06 -12.95 -2.97
CA THR A 137 -0.41 -14.37 -3.20
C THR A 137 0.28 -15.28 -2.19
N ALA A 138 1.54 -15.01 -1.82
CA ALA A 138 2.27 -15.76 -0.80
C ALA A 138 1.64 -15.61 0.59
N LEU A 139 1.24 -14.38 0.99
CA LEU A 139 0.52 -14.13 2.24
C LEU A 139 -0.84 -14.83 2.27
N ALA A 140 -1.61 -14.76 1.19
CA ALA A 140 -2.91 -15.44 1.07
C ALA A 140 -2.76 -16.96 1.16
N ASN A 141 -1.69 -17.50 0.57
CA ASN A 141 -1.39 -18.93 0.67
C ASN A 141 -1.03 -19.32 2.11
N LEU A 142 -0.16 -18.55 2.76
CA LEU A 142 0.23 -18.82 4.15
C LEU A 142 -0.97 -18.71 5.10
N ALA A 143 -1.82 -17.69 4.99
CA ALA A 143 -3.04 -17.55 5.77
C ALA A 143 -3.91 -18.81 5.65
N ARG A 144 -4.23 -19.21 4.42
CA ARG A 144 -5.07 -20.38 4.15
C ARG A 144 -4.49 -21.69 4.69
N GLU A 145 -3.18 -21.94 4.51
CA GLU A 145 -2.56 -23.18 5.02
C GLU A 145 -2.43 -23.18 6.54
N ALA A 146 -2.17 -22.02 7.15
CA ALA A 146 -2.15 -21.88 8.61
C ALA A 146 -3.55 -22.08 9.22
N GLU A 147 -4.61 -21.55 8.60
CA GLU A 147 -6.00 -21.79 9.03
C GLU A 147 -6.38 -23.26 8.92
N ARG A 148 -6.03 -23.93 7.81
CA ARG A 148 -6.26 -25.37 7.64
C ARG A 148 -5.53 -26.20 8.69
N TRP A 149 -4.33 -25.78 9.05
CA TRP A 149 -3.58 -26.42 10.13
C TRP A 149 -4.24 -26.19 11.49
N LEU A 150 -4.65 -24.95 11.78
CA LEU A 150 -5.36 -24.59 13.00
C LEU A 150 -6.65 -25.40 13.17
N ALA A 151 -7.45 -25.54 12.11
CA ALA A 151 -8.70 -26.31 12.13
C ALA A 151 -8.50 -27.81 12.42
N LYS A 152 -7.32 -28.37 12.10
CA LYS A 152 -6.97 -29.79 12.37
C LYS A 152 -6.26 -30.00 13.70
N THR A 153 -5.86 -28.91 14.37
CA THR A 153 -5.09 -28.98 15.61
C THR A 153 -6.03 -28.87 16.81
N PRO A 154 -5.97 -29.79 17.80
CA PRO A 154 -6.79 -29.71 19.00
C PRO A 154 -6.60 -28.37 19.70
N ALA A 155 -7.69 -27.82 20.24
CA ALA A 155 -7.64 -26.59 21.01
C ALA A 155 -6.75 -26.81 22.27
N GLN A 156 -5.71 -26.00 22.38
CA GLN A 156 -4.78 -26.04 23.51
C GLN A 156 -4.75 -24.64 24.12
N ASN A 157 -5.00 -24.55 25.42
CA ASN A 157 -4.92 -23.32 26.16
C ASN A 157 -3.46 -22.94 26.40
N GLN A 158 -2.90 -22.07 25.60
CA GLN A 158 -1.61 -21.43 25.85
C GLN A 158 -1.84 -19.95 26.07
N PRO A 159 -1.28 -19.34 27.13
CA PRO A 159 -1.34 -17.90 27.31
C PRO A 159 -0.73 -17.21 26.10
N GLN A 160 -1.48 -16.29 25.50
CA GLN A 160 -0.94 -15.41 24.47
C GLN A 160 -0.09 -14.35 25.18
N THR A 161 1.22 -14.42 25.01
CA THR A 161 2.07 -13.25 25.21
C THR A 161 1.75 -12.28 24.07
N GLN A 162 0.96 -11.26 24.38
CA GLN A 162 0.83 -10.12 23.47
C GLN A 162 2.19 -9.44 23.41
N GLY A 163 3.04 -9.87 22.47
CA GLY A 163 4.16 -9.05 22.06
C GLY A 163 3.54 -7.74 21.54
N ALA A 164 3.99 -6.62 22.09
CA ALA A 164 3.59 -5.33 21.57
C ALA A 164 4.04 -5.27 20.09
N SER A 165 3.09 -5.47 19.17
CA SER A 165 3.33 -5.16 17.76
C SER A 165 3.67 -3.69 17.70
N PRO A 166 4.81 -3.29 17.14
CA PRO A 166 5.06 -1.89 16.87
C PRO A 166 3.88 -1.40 16.03
N ASN A 167 3.16 -0.39 16.54
CA ASN A 167 2.00 0.18 15.87
C ASN A 167 2.46 0.83 14.57
N VAL A 168 2.46 0.06 13.49
CA VAL A 168 2.82 0.55 12.17
C VAL A 168 1.63 1.31 11.62
N PRO A 169 1.76 2.63 11.35
CA PRO A 169 0.65 3.42 10.88
C PRO A 169 0.16 2.90 9.52
N PRO A 170 -1.16 2.93 9.29
CA PRO A 170 -1.71 2.56 7.99
C PRO A 170 -1.15 3.47 6.90
N PRO A 171 -0.77 2.91 5.74
CA PRO A 171 -0.29 3.71 4.62
C PRO A 171 -1.40 4.65 4.14
N MET A 172 -1.02 5.93 3.97
CA MET A 172 -1.94 6.97 3.51
C MET A 172 -1.47 7.58 2.20
N ARG A 173 -2.42 7.93 1.36
CA ARG A 173 -2.14 8.71 0.14
C ARG A 173 -1.51 10.05 0.53
N GLY A 174 -0.38 10.40 -0.10
CA GLY A 174 0.34 11.65 0.21
C GLY A 174 1.23 11.61 1.46
N GLY A 175 1.17 10.55 2.26
CA GLY A 175 2.07 10.36 3.40
C GLY A 175 3.52 10.11 2.97
N PRO A 176 4.50 10.40 3.85
CA PRO A 176 5.89 10.02 3.64
C PRO A 176 6.05 8.49 3.74
N PRO A 177 7.12 7.91 3.18
CA PRO A 177 7.42 6.51 3.38
C PRO A 177 7.75 6.21 4.85
N THR A 178 7.28 5.05 5.33
CA THR A 178 7.45 4.60 6.72
C THR A 178 8.08 3.22 6.75
N ALA A 179 9.30 3.12 7.27
CA ALA A 179 9.99 1.85 7.45
C ALA A 179 9.39 1.04 8.62
N GLN A 180 9.62 -0.27 8.57
CA GLN A 180 9.40 -1.15 9.72
C GLN A 180 10.75 -1.74 10.12
N SER A 181 11.19 -1.43 11.34
CA SER A 181 12.39 -2.00 11.93
C SER A 181 12.26 -3.51 12.14
N PRO A 182 13.38 -4.23 12.27
CA PRO A 182 13.36 -5.63 12.68
C PRO A 182 12.56 -5.79 13.98
N ALA A 183 11.57 -6.66 13.95
CA ALA A 183 10.70 -6.91 15.09
C ALA A 183 11.10 -8.20 15.82
N ALA A 184 10.90 -8.20 17.13
CA ALA A 184 10.97 -9.45 17.89
C ALA A 184 9.76 -10.33 17.54
N PRO A 185 9.93 -11.66 17.45
CA PRO A 185 8.81 -12.54 17.25
C PRO A 185 7.87 -12.52 18.46
N SER A 186 6.57 -12.42 18.20
CA SER A 186 5.54 -12.61 19.24
C SER A 186 5.29 -14.10 19.54
N LEU A 187 5.80 -14.99 18.69
CA LEU A 187 5.74 -16.42 18.86
C LEU A 187 6.75 -16.87 19.94
N PRO A 188 6.33 -17.49 21.05
CA PRO A 188 7.24 -18.06 22.06
C PRO A 188 8.11 -19.19 21.48
N GLU A 189 9.27 -19.43 22.11
CA GLU A 189 10.15 -20.54 21.70
C GLU A 189 9.48 -21.92 21.83
N ASN A 190 8.67 -22.08 22.87
CA ASN A 190 7.94 -23.31 23.16
C ASN A 190 6.48 -23.22 22.71
N ALA A 191 6.20 -22.52 21.62
CA ALA A 191 4.84 -22.37 21.13
C ALA A 191 4.23 -23.72 20.75
N LEU A 192 3.01 -23.96 21.23
CA LEU A 192 2.22 -25.11 20.81
C LEU A 192 1.74 -24.94 19.36
N PRO A 193 1.52 -26.06 18.63
CA PRO A 193 1.10 -26.00 17.24
C PRO A 193 -0.13 -25.13 16.97
N ALA A 194 -1.12 -25.17 17.86
CA ALA A 194 -2.32 -24.35 17.75
C ALA A 194 -2.03 -22.84 17.81
N LEU A 195 -1.14 -22.41 18.71
CA LEU A 195 -0.74 -21.01 18.82
C LEU A 195 0.09 -20.57 17.62
N THR A 196 1.03 -21.41 17.16
CA THR A 196 1.82 -21.16 15.97
C THR A 196 0.92 -20.98 14.75
N ALA A 197 0.00 -21.92 14.51
CA ALA A 197 -0.95 -21.84 13.40
C ALA A 197 -1.80 -20.55 13.47
N LYS A 198 -2.30 -20.22 14.67
CA LYS A 198 -3.10 -19.01 14.89
C LYS A 198 -2.32 -17.73 14.57
N LEU A 199 -1.09 -17.59 15.10
CA LEU A 199 -0.27 -16.38 14.89
C LEU A 199 0.17 -16.23 13.43
N LEU A 200 0.45 -17.35 12.73
CA LEU A 200 0.75 -17.30 11.31
C LEU A 200 -0.49 -16.92 10.49
N ALA A 201 -1.66 -17.45 10.79
CA ALA A 201 -2.91 -17.11 10.10
C ALA A 201 -3.25 -15.62 10.30
N THR A 202 -3.43 -15.19 11.56
CA THR A 202 -3.83 -13.82 11.88
C THR A 202 -2.80 -12.78 11.44
N GLY A 203 -1.50 -13.08 11.56
CA GLY A 203 -0.43 -12.21 11.06
C GLY A 203 -0.44 -12.07 9.54
N SER A 204 -0.73 -13.16 8.82
CA SER A 204 -0.85 -13.12 7.36
C SER A 204 -2.08 -12.32 6.91
N GLU A 205 -3.21 -12.47 7.60
CA GLU A 205 -4.42 -11.68 7.34
C GLU A 205 -4.18 -10.18 7.60
N ALA A 206 -3.49 -9.84 8.69
CA ALA A 206 -3.15 -8.46 9.01
C ALA A 206 -2.18 -7.84 7.97
N ALA A 207 -1.22 -8.61 7.48
CA ALA A 207 -0.34 -8.20 6.39
C ALA A 207 -1.10 -8.04 5.07
N LEU A 208 -2.09 -8.90 4.76
CA LEU A 208 -2.98 -8.75 3.59
C LEU A 208 -3.84 -7.49 3.69
N ALA A 209 -4.36 -7.17 4.88
CA ALA A 209 -5.09 -5.92 5.11
C ALA A 209 -4.18 -4.70 4.82
N ARG A 210 -2.92 -4.75 5.22
CA ARG A 210 -1.93 -3.71 4.89
C ARG A 210 -1.66 -3.64 3.38
N GLN A 211 -1.53 -4.76 2.68
CA GLN A 211 -1.39 -4.79 1.21
C GLN A 211 -2.59 -4.12 0.52
N THR A 212 -3.79 -4.35 1.02
CA THR A 212 -5.00 -3.69 0.52
C THR A 212 -4.93 -2.17 0.70
N LEU A 213 -4.44 -1.68 1.85
CA LEU A 213 -4.24 -0.24 2.07
C LEU A 213 -3.18 0.36 1.15
N LEU A 214 -2.07 -0.34 0.89
CA LEU A 214 -1.03 0.09 -0.06
C LEU A 214 -1.61 0.22 -1.48
N GLN A 215 -2.42 -0.74 -1.91
CA GLN A 215 -3.12 -0.68 -3.19
C GLN A 215 -4.09 0.50 -3.26
N MET A 216 -4.92 0.70 -2.22
CA MET A 216 -5.85 1.83 -2.16
C MET A 216 -5.13 3.19 -2.13
N ALA A 217 -3.98 3.29 -1.46
CA ALA A 217 -3.16 4.49 -1.43
C ALA A 217 -2.45 4.77 -2.76
N SER A 218 -2.33 3.74 -3.61
CA SER A 218 -1.73 3.80 -4.95
C SER A 218 -2.76 4.04 -6.07
N LEU A 219 -4.06 4.03 -5.78
CA LEU A 219 -5.10 4.31 -6.79
C LEU A 219 -4.91 5.71 -7.39
N PRO A 220 -5.24 5.92 -8.67
CA PRO A 220 -5.20 7.24 -9.30
C PRO A 220 -6.08 8.26 -8.55
N ASP A 221 -5.70 9.53 -8.59
CA ASP A 221 -6.53 10.62 -8.06
C ASP A 221 -7.52 11.09 -9.12
N ALA A 222 -8.81 11.05 -8.79
CA ALA A 222 -9.84 11.53 -9.71
C ALA A 222 -9.63 13.02 -10.09
N ASN A 223 -9.04 13.81 -9.18
CA ASN A 223 -8.76 15.23 -9.40
C ASN A 223 -7.42 15.47 -10.13
N LYS A 224 -6.58 14.45 -10.21
CA LYS A 224 -5.24 14.52 -10.80
C LYS A 224 -4.92 13.25 -11.60
N PRO A 225 -5.69 12.96 -12.64
CA PRO A 225 -5.59 11.68 -13.37
C PRO A 225 -4.24 11.48 -14.08
N ALA A 226 -3.50 12.55 -14.33
CA ALA A 226 -2.18 12.50 -14.95
C ALA A 226 -1.04 12.16 -13.97
N GLU A 227 -1.30 12.21 -12.66
CA GLU A 227 -0.35 11.83 -11.64
C GLU A 227 -0.52 10.33 -11.31
N SER A 228 0.59 9.61 -11.25
CA SER A 228 0.61 8.21 -10.83
C SER A 228 1.47 8.08 -9.57
N ARG A 229 1.02 7.26 -8.64
CA ARG A 229 1.74 6.99 -7.39
C ARG A 229 1.62 5.50 -7.06
N TRP A 230 2.72 4.90 -6.68
CA TRP A 230 2.80 3.50 -6.25
C TRP A 230 3.53 3.43 -4.92
N ILE A 231 3.00 2.66 -3.98
CA ILE A 231 3.57 2.48 -2.64
C ILE A 231 3.82 0.98 -2.45
N PHE A 232 5.05 0.64 -2.13
CA PHE A 232 5.50 -0.74 -1.99
C PHE A 232 6.09 -0.96 -0.59
N ASP A 233 5.69 -2.03 0.07
CA ASP A 233 6.42 -2.59 1.20
C ASP A 233 7.32 -3.72 0.67
N VAL A 234 8.62 -3.61 0.90
CA VAL A 234 9.63 -4.58 0.44
C VAL A 234 10.26 -5.23 1.67
N PRO A 235 10.03 -6.53 1.89
CA PRO A 235 10.68 -7.24 2.98
C PRO A 235 12.18 -7.35 2.75
N LEU A 236 12.95 -7.04 3.78
CA LEU A 236 14.40 -7.13 3.81
C LEU A 236 14.83 -8.19 4.81
N MET A 237 15.84 -8.97 4.44
CA MET A 237 16.52 -9.84 5.40
C MET A 237 17.82 -9.20 5.82
N THR A 238 17.96 -8.96 7.14
CA THR A 238 19.14 -8.38 7.75
C THR A 238 19.75 -9.34 8.77
N PRO A 239 21.01 -9.16 9.19
CA PRO A 239 21.59 -9.96 10.27
C PRO A 239 20.83 -9.90 11.59
N GLN A 240 20.05 -8.82 11.82
CA GLN A 240 19.26 -8.60 13.04
C GLN A 240 17.83 -9.16 12.93
N GLY A 241 17.44 -9.65 11.75
CA GLY A 241 16.11 -10.18 11.48
C GLY A 241 15.45 -9.52 10.25
N ALA A 242 14.18 -9.82 10.07
CA ALA A 242 13.41 -9.26 8.97
C ALA A 242 12.96 -7.82 9.27
N ALA A 243 13.29 -6.91 8.38
CA ALA A 243 12.82 -5.53 8.34
C ALA A 243 11.95 -5.30 7.10
N VAL A 244 11.30 -4.15 7.00
CA VAL A 244 10.56 -3.78 5.79
C VAL A 244 10.94 -2.36 5.38
N ALA A 245 11.44 -2.23 4.16
CA ALA A 245 11.58 -0.92 3.51
C ALA A 245 10.26 -0.53 2.86
N GLN A 246 9.92 0.76 2.90
CA GLN A 246 8.83 1.28 2.11
C GLN A 246 9.36 2.17 1.00
N LEU A 247 8.96 1.87 -0.24
CA LEU A 247 9.24 2.68 -1.43
C LEU A 247 7.95 3.36 -1.89
N ILE A 248 8.09 4.61 -2.29
CA ILE A 248 7.04 5.37 -2.95
C ILE A 248 7.62 5.84 -4.28
N VAL A 249 6.99 5.46 -5.39
CA VAL A 249 7.32 5.97 -6.71
C VAL A 249 6.16 6.85 -7.17
N GLN A 250 6.47 8.06 -7.58
CA GLN A 250 5.48 9.02 -8.06
C GLN A 250 5.93 9.59 -9.39
N ARG A 251 4.99 9.69 -10.31
CA ARG A 251 5.14 10.40 -11.58
C ARG A 251 4.16 11.56 -11.57
N ASP A 252 4.70 12.77 -11.54
CA ASP A 252 3.89 13.98 -11.61
C ASP A 252 3.41 14.19 -13.06
N ALA A 253 2.29 14.90 -13.22
CA ALA A 253 1.83 15.36 -14.52
C ALA A 253 2.94 16.19 -15.19
N ARG A 254 2.95 16.23 -16.52
CA ARG A 254 3.83 17.14 -17.26
C ARG A 254 3.60 18.55 -16.73
N GLY A 255 4.67 19.23 -16.35
CA GLY A 255 4.61 20.61 -15.91
C GLY A 255 3.97 21.48 -17.00
N THR A 256 3.13 22.41 -16.59
CA THR A 256 2.52 23.41 -17.49
C THR A 256 3.53 24.47 -17.95
N SER A 257 4.78 24.41 -17.46
CA SER A 257 5.82 25.33 -17.88
C SER A 257 6.33 24.94 -19.26
N THR A 258 6.42 25.92 -20.12
CA THR A 258 6.92 25.81 -21.51
C THR A 258 8.38 25.34 -21.59
N GLU A 259 9.10 25.36 -20.47
CA GLU A 259 10.53 25.06 -20.37
C GLU A 259 10.87 23.58 -20.08
N SER A 260 9.94 22.78 -19.56
CA SER A 260 10.17 21.36 -19.30
C SER A 260 8.90 20.54 -19.50
N PRO A 261 8.66 20.02 -20.71
CA PRO A 261 7.50 19.17 -21.00
C PRO A 261 7.63 17.75 -20.43
N GLU A 262 8.76 17.42 -19.81
CA GLU A 262 9.02 16.07 -19.27
C GLU A 262 8.38 15.87 -17.89
N PRO A 263 7.84 14.67 -17.62
CA PRO A 263 7.28 14.36 -16.31
C PRO A 263 8.39 14.33 -15.24
N VAL A 264 8.08 14.82 -14.04
CA VAL A 264 8.96 14.70 -12.89
C VAL A 264 8.70 13.35 -12.22
N TRP A 265 9.76 12.57 -12.07
CA TRP A 265 9.74 11.34 -11.27
C TRP A 265 10.24 11.62 -9.87
N ARG A 266 9.54 11.10 -8.87
CA ARG A 266 9.95 11.18 -7.47
C ARG A 266 9.98 9.80 -6.87
N VAL A 267 11.02 9.50 -6.13
CA VAL A 267 11.14 8.26 -5.37
C VAL A 267 11.42 8.60 -3.92
N GLY A 268 10.58 8.11 -3.02
CA GLY A 268 10.80 8.14 -1.58
C GLY A 268 11.13 6.74 -1.07
N LEU A 269 12.15 6.63 -0.25
CA LEU A 269 12.55 5.39 0.41
C LEU A 269 12.62 5.65 1.91
N ALA A 270 12.08 4.73 2.71
CA ALA A 270 12.37 4.64 4.13
C ALA A 270 12.85 3.24 4.48
N VAL A 271 13.89 3.15 5.27
CA VAL A 271 14.46 1.91 5.80
C VAL A 271 14.91 2.14 7.23
N ASP A 272 14.75 1.13 8.08
CA ASP A 272 15.24 1.15 9.47
C ASP A 272 15.95 -0.17 9.75
N VAL A 273 17.27 -0.15 9.65
CA VAL A 273 18.12 -1.34 9.82
C VAL A 273 19.38 -0.98 10.60
N GLU A 274 19.81 -1.84 11.48
CA GLU A 274 21.07 -1.66 12.21
C GLU A 274 22.28 -1.90 11.30
N PRO A 275 23.37 -1.15 11.47
CA PRO A 275 23.63 -0.13 12.51
C PRO A 275 23.17 1.29 12.14
N LEU A 276 22.55 1.50 10.98
CA LEU A 276 22.18 2.84 10.47
C LEU A 276 20.99 3.45 11.23
N GLY A 277 20.04 2.61 11.69
CA GLY A 277 18.75 3.07 12.20
C GLY A 277 17.86 3.66 11.11
N PRO A 278 16.87 4.51 11.47
CA PRO A 278 15.98 5.11 10.51
C PRO A 278 16.69 6.02 9.52
N VAL A 279 16.57 5.67 8.23
CA VAL A 279 17.09 6.45 7.09
C VAL A 279 15.96 6.66 6.10
N ARG A 280 15.83 7.88 5.59
CA ARG A 280 14.92 8.25 4.51
C ARG A 280 15.72 8.85 3.37
N ALA A 281 15.37 8.48 2.16
CA ALA A 281 15.92 9.08 0.96
C ALA A 281 14.79 9.56 0.05
N ASN A 282 14.96 10.74 -0.50
CA ASN A 282 14.07 11.31 -1.51
C ASN A 282 14.88 11.61 -2.75
N LEU A 283 14.47 11.09 -3.89
CA LEU A 283 15.02 11.34 -5.20
C LEU A 283 13.98 12.06 -6.04
N ALA A 284 14.34 13.11 -6.73
CA ALA A 284 13.57 13.71 -7.81
C ALA A 284 14.40 13.71 -9.09
N LEU A 285 13.79 13.35 -10.23
CA LEU A 285 14.42 13.32 -11.53
C LEU A 285 13.55 14.11 -12.53
N SER A 286 14.14 15.10 -13.17
CA SER A 286 13.48 15.92 -14.18
C SER A 286 14.50 16.51 -15.15
N GLY A 287 14.22 16.51 -16.45
CA GLY A 287 15.06 17.15 -17.46
C GLY A 287 16.52 16.63 -17.52
N GLY A 288 16.76 15.38 -17.05
CA GLY A 288 18.10 14.81 -16.95
C GLY A 288 18.90 15.29 -15.73
N HIS A 289 18.29 16.01 -14.79
CA HIS A 289 18.87 16.38 -13.51
C HIS A 289 18.25 15.61 -12.35
N ALA A 290 19.08 15.14 -11.40
CA ALA A 290 18.65 14.38 -10.23
C ALA A 290 18.94 15.16 -8.94
N TRP A 291 17.95 15.23 -8.06
CA TRP A 291 18.10 15.77 -6.70
C TRP A 291 17.89 14.64 -5.71
N VAL A 292 18.88 14.41 -4.86
CA VAL A 292 18.80 13.39 -3.81
C VAL A 292 18.95 14.05 -2.45
N THR A 293 18.02 13.77 -1.55
CA THR A 293 18.14 14.17 -0.14
C THR A 293 18.09 12.93 0.71
N ILE A 294 19.11 12.73 1.52
CA ILE A 294 19.20 11.63 2.48
C ILE A 294 19.08 12.21 3.88
N VAL A 295 18.15 11.66 4.65
CA VAL A 295 17.88 12.04 6.03
C VAL A 295 18.17 10.85 6.93
N ALA A 296 19.09 10.99 7.89
CA ALA A 296 19.39 9.96 8.87
C ALA A 296 19.19 10.50 10.28
N ASP A 297 18.51 9.70 11.13
CA ASP A 297 18.20 10.13 12.50
C ASP A 297 19.42 10.01 13.43
N ARG A 298 20.37 9.14 13.08
CA ARG A 298 21.62 8.94 13.86
C ARG A 298 22.79 9.70 13.22
N ALA A 299 23.48 10.50 14.01
CA ALA A 299 24.65 11.25 13.52
C ALA A 299 25.77 10.35 12.97
N ALA A 300 25.99 9.17 13.56
CA ALA A 300 26.96 8.20 13.07
C ALA A 300 26.58 7.63 11.69
N ALA A 301 25.29 7.37 11.48
CA ALA A 301 24.77 6.92 10.19
C ALA A 301 24.94 8.02 9.13
N LEU A 302 24.59 9.26 9.47
CA LEU A 302 24.75 10.41 8.59
C LEU A 302 26.20 10.57 8.14
N SER A 303 27.14 10.54 9.09
CA SER A 303 28.58 10.64 8.79
C SER A 303 29.08 9.51 7.90
N LYS A 304 28.59 8.27 8.12
CA LYS A 304 28.92 7.14 7.28
C LYS A 304 28.39 7.31 5.85
N LEU A 305 27.12 7.70 5.70
CA LEU A 305 26.49 7.92 4.40
C LEU A 305 27.15 9.06 3.63
N GLN A 306 27.56 10.14 4.32
CA GLN A 306 28.33 11.23 3.72
C GLN A 306 29.69 10.77 3.21
N LYS A 307 30.40 9.95 3.99
CA LYS A 307 31.70 9.40 3.62
C LYS A 307 31.62 8.48 2.39
N ASP A 308 30.53 7.73 2.28
CA ASP A 308 30.31 6.78 1.19
C ASP A 308 29.56 7.43 -0.01
N SER A 309 29.41 8.77 -0.03
CA SER A 309 28.62 9.51 -1.02
C SER A 309 29.13 9.43 -2.46
N SER A 310 30.44 9.17 -2.66
CA SER A 310 31.03 9.02 -4.00
C SER A 310 30.34 7.91 -4.80
N TRP A 311 30.06 6.77 -4.15
CA TRP A 311 29.31 5.68 -4.79
C TRP A 311 27.93 6.12 -5.30
N LEU A 312 27.22 6.96 -4.52
CA LEU A 312 25.91 7.48 -4.92
C LEU A 312 26.04 8.46 -6.10
N SER A 313 27.08 9.30 -6.11
CA SER A 313 27.38 10.20 -7.23
C SER A 313 27.64 9.41 -8.51
N ASP A 314 28.44 8.35 -8.42
CA ASP A 314 28.74 7.46 -9.57
C ASP A 314 27.46 6.79 -10.08
N ALA A 315 26.59 6.31 -9.18
CA ALA A 315 25.31 5.71 -9.55
C ALA A 315 24.36 6.73 -10.21
N LEU A 316 24.30 7.97 -9.73
CA LEU A 316 23.49 9.03 -10.33
C LEU A 316 23.98 9.41 -11.72
N ALA A 317 25.29 9.43 -11.96
CA ALA A 317 25.87 9.74 -13.27
C ALA A 317 25.45 8.74 -14.39
N LEU A 318 24.95 7.56 -14.01
CA LEU A 318 24.40 6.58 -14.97
C LEU A 318 22.99 6.93 -15.45
N VAL A 319 22.22 7.71 -14.69
CA VAL A 319 20.81 7.96 -14.94
C VAL A 319 20.47 9.44 -15.16
N ALA A 320 21.36 10.34 -14.77
CA ALA A 320 21.20 11.78 -14.89
C ALA A 320 22.47 12.41 -15.46
N ARG A 321 22.33 13.57 -16.15
CA ARG A 321 23.49 14.36 -16.62
C ARG A 321 24.17 15.09 -15.49
N ASP A 322 23.35 15.58 -14.55
CA ASP A 322 23.77 16.32 -13.37
C ASP A 322 23.01 15.84 -12.14
N GLY A 323 23.59 15.96 -10.96
CA GLY A 323 22.93 15.55 -9.73
C GLY A 323 23.43 16.23 -8.49
N ASP A 324 22.49 16.64 -7.62
CA ASP A 324 22.77 17.21 -6.30
C ASP A 324 22.44 16.22 -5.20
N ILE A 325 23.36 16.05 -4.25
CA ILE A 325 23.16 15.18 -3.09
C ILE A 325 23.23 16.03 -1.83
N ALA A 326 22.15 16.02 -1.06
CA ALA A 326 22.06 16.68 0.23
C ALA A 326 21.91 15.66 1.36
N PHE A 327 22.59 15.89 2.48
CA PHE A 327 22.50 15.07 3.69
C PHE A 327 21.95 15.91 4.82
N GLN A 328 20.95 15.39 5.54
CA GLN A 328 20.27 16.09 6.63
C GLN A 328 20.16 15.19 7.86
N SER A 329 20.26 15.80 9.05
CA SER A 329 19.94 15.13 10.30
C SER A 329 18.42 15.06 10.49
N GLY A 330 17.91 13.89 10.88
CA GLY A 330 16.48 13.64 11.10
C GLY A 330 15.91 14.22 12.38
N ASN A 331 16.61 15.09 13.09
CA ASN A 331 16.12 15.72 14.30
C ASN A 331 14.97 16.69 14.01
N GLY A 332 13.77 16.14 13.98
CA GLY A 332 12.51 16.87 14.08
C GLY A 332 11.96 17.43 12.77
N ALA A 333 10.66 17.23 12.61
CA ALA A 333 9.72 17.81 11.66
C ALA A 333 9.96 17.44 10.19
N THR A 334 9.07 16.62 9.72
CA THR A 334 8.77 16.39 8.32
C THR A 334 8.64 17.72 7.57
N ALA A 335 9.69 18.15 6.89
CA ALA A 335 9.56 19.22 5.93
C ALA A 335 8.63 18.72 4.81
N PRO A 336 7.55 19.44 4.47
CA PRO A 336 6.68 19.04 3.38
C PRO A 336 7.51 18.99 2.10
N ALA A 337 7.50 17.84 1.44
CA ALA A 337 8.09 17.69 0.12
C ALA A 337 7.41 18.68 -0.84
N GLY A 338 8.14 19.72 -1.28
CA GLY A 338 7.59 20.64 -2.27
C GLY A 338 7.92 22.11 -2.14
N ARG A 339 8.86 22.52 -1.30
CA ARG A 339 9.32 23.91 -1.32
C ARG A 339 10.75 23.98 -1.84
N LEU A 340 10.88 24.17 -3.16
CA LEU A 340 12.09 24.70 -3.75
C LEU A 340 12.29 26.10 -3.15
N VAL A 341 13.28 26.25 -2.26
CA VAL A 341 13.75 27.58 -1.84
C VAL A 341 14.57 28.10 -3.00
N ASN A 342 13.97 28.96 -3.81
CA ASN A 342 14.68 29.77 -4.76
C ASN A 342 15.44 30.83 -3.95
N SER A 343 16.71 30.58 -3.62
CA SER A 343 17.63 31.61 -3.15
C SER A 343 18.40 32.12 -4.36
N ALA A 344 17.78 33.04 -5.10
CA ALA A 344 18.50 33.99 -5.95
C ALA A 344 18.83 35.19 -5.07
N SER A 345 20.12 35.45 -4.88
CA SER A 345 20.71 36.73 -4.57
C SER A 345 21.88 36.93 -5.48
#